data_a51b71c2991eb01dc34d18f1a7580d0d
#
_entry.id   a51b71c2991eb01dc34d18f1a7580d0d
#
_cell.length_a   1.000
_cell.length_b   1.000
_cell.length_c   1.000
_cell.angle_alpha   90.00
_cell.angle_beta   90.00
_cell.angle_gamma   90.00
#
_symmetry.space_group_name_H-M   'P 1'
#
loop_
_entity.id
_entity.type
_entity.pdbx_description
1 polymer ?
#
loop_
_entity_poly.entity_id
_entity_poly.type
_entity_poly.pdbx_seq_one_letter_code
_entity_poly.pdbx_strand_id
1 'polypeptide(L)'
;MKKTIKFLTALFSSVPLLMSVSALAEYRTFDDGNITYGIFQAKPEEVQLHWKDAEGNDYQSLTRLKNALEPSYNVKMIMNAGIYSMNNTPAGLWIEHGKELNVLNTKSGKGNFHVQPNGVFAIAGNKPYILTTVAYQKSKLKPDFALQSGPM
;
A
#
# COMPACT_ATOMS: atom_id res chain seq x y z
N MET A 1 -25.43 -25.80 -68.67
CA MET A 1 -24.34 -25.41 -67.76
C MET A 1 -24.96 -24.82 -66.52
N LYS A 2 -24.98 -25.55 -65.39
CA LYS A 2 -25.51 -25.03 -64.05
C LYS A 2 -24.36 -24.51 -63.24
N LYS A 3 -24.40 -23.22 -62.92
CA LYS A 3 -23.42 -22.56 -61.99
C LYS A 3 -23.83 -22.82 -60.56
N THR A 4 -22.99 -23.50 -59.78
CA THR A 4 -23.16 -23.75 -58.37
C THR A 4 -22.57 -22.57 -57.61
N ILE A 5 -23.42 -21.82 -56.87
CA ILE A 5 -23.00 -20.75 -55.96
C ILE A 5 -22.69 -21.38 -54.59
N LYS A 6 -21.42 -21.31 -54.16
CA LYS A 6 -21.02 -21.70 -52.78
C LYS A 6 -21.24 -20.52 -51.85
N PHE A 7 -22.15 -20.68 -50.90
CA PHE A 7 -22.28 -19.76 -49.78
C PHE A 7 -21.15 -20.03 -48.75
N LEU A 8 -20.32 -19.02 -48.51
CA LEU A 8 -19.31 -19.03 -47.45
C LEU A 8 -19.95 -18.46 -46.19
N THR A 9 -20.30 -19.32 -45.25
CA THR A 9 -20.84 -18.89 -43.93
C THR A 9 -19.66 -18.49 -43.04
N ALA A 10 -19.49 -17.19 -42.81
CA ALA A 10 -18.53 -16.68 -41.85
C ALA A 10 -19.09 -16.84 -40.43
N LEU A 11 -18.49 -17.72 -39.63
CA LEU A 11 -18.79 -17.86 -38.21
C LEU A 11 -18.13 -16.68 -37.47
N PHE A 12 -18.91 -15.70 -37.06
CA PHE A 12 -18.47 -14.68 -36.13
C PHE A 12 -18.44 -15.29 -34.72
N SER A 13 -17.25 -15.68 -34.26
CA SER A 13 -17.00 -16.02 -32.86
C SER A 13 -16.94 -14.70 -32.03
N SER A 14 -18.03 -14.39 -31.34
CA SER A 14 -18.06 -13.32 -30.35
C SER A 14 -17.29 -13.76 -29.11
N VAL A 15 -16.04 -13.37 -29.01
CA VAL A 15 -15.28 -13.48 -27.76
C VAL A 15 -15.83 -12.44 -26.78
N PRO A 16 -16.38 -12.82 -25.62
CA PRO A 16 -16.80 -11.85 -24.62
C PRO A 16 -15.57 -11.12 -24.10
N LEU A 17 -15.51 -9.81 -24.33
CA LEU A 17 -14.52 -8.93 -23.75
C LEU A 17 -14.84 -8.85 -22.24
N LEU A 18 -14.15 -9.65 -21.42
CA LEU A 18 -14.18 -9.55 -19.97
C LEU A 18 -13.52 -8.21 -19.59
N MET A 19 -14.33 -7.17 -19.48
CA MET A 19 -13.89 -5.93 -18.86
C MET A 19 -13.64 -6.20 -17.37
N SER A 20 -12.37 -6.27 -16.98
CA SER A 20 -12.00 -6.25 -15.58
C SER A 20 -12.39 -4.86 -15.03
N VAL A 21 -13.46 -4.82 -14.27
CA VAL A 21 -13.81 -3.62 -13.47
C VAL A 21 -12.71 -3.48 -12.43
N SER A 22 -11.80 -2.56 -12.66
CA SER A 22 -10.83 -2.12 -11.65
C SER A 22 -11.60 -1.48 -10.50
N ALA A 23 -11.74 -2.17 -9.37
CA ALA A 23 -12.29 -1.56 -8.17
C ALA A 23 -11.42 -0.36 -7.79
N LEU A 24 -12.02 0.83 -7.70
CA LEU A 24 -11.39 2.04 -7.18
C LEU A 24 -11.25 1.90 -5.67
N ALA A 25 -10.39 2.73 -5.06
CA ALA A 25 -10.31 2.85 -3.61
C ALA A 25 -11.69 3.13 -3.02
N GLU A 26 -12.14 2.32 -2.07
CA GLU A 26 -13.49 2.34 -1.53
C GLU A 26 -13.49 2.38 0.00
N TYR A 27 -14.36 3.22 0.56
CA TYR A 27 -14.70 3.21 1.98
C TYR A 27 -16.03 2.51 2.20
N ARG A 28 -16.07 1.59 3.15
CA ARG A 28 -17.29 0.91 3.59
C ARG A 28 -17.29 0.72 5.10
N THR A 29 -18.45 0.50 5.66
CA THR A 29 -18.62 0.12 7.07
C THR A 29 -19.02 -1.34 7.18
N PHE A 30 -18.57 -1.98 8.26
CA PHE A 30 -19.00 -3.31 8.68
C PHE A 30 -19.40 -3.24 10.14
N ASP A 31 -20.57 -3.78 10.47
CA ASP A 31 -21.09 -3.84 11.84
C ASP A 31 -21.20 -5.31 12.24
N ASP A 32 -20.61 -5.69 13.38
CA ASP A 32 -20.70 -7.05 13.93
C ASP A 32 -21.79 -7.18 15.02
N GLY A 33 -22.57 -6.13 15.23
CA GLY A 33 -23.60 -6.04 16.26
C GLY A 33 -23.12 -5.41 17.58
N ASN A 34 -21.81 -5.27 17.79
CA ASN A 34 -21.20 -4.63 18.96
C ASN A 34 -20.35 -3.41 18.57
N ILE A 35 -19.64 -3.50 17.45
CA ILE A 35 -18.70 -2.46 16.97
C ILE A 35 -18.92 -2.24 15.49
N THR A 36 -19.00 -0.97 15.10
CA THR A 36 -18.99 -0.58 13.69
C THR A 36 -17.56 -0.27 13.25
N TYR A 37 -17.08 -1.01 12.26
CA TYR A 37 -15.75 -0.87 11.67
C TYR A 37 -15.80 -0.02 10.41
N GLY A 38 -14.92 0.97 10.29
CA GLY A 38 -14.64 1.64 9.03
C GLY A 38 -13.54 0.89 8.27
N ILE A 39 -13.82 0.47 7.04
CA ILE A 39 -12.89 -0.25 6.18
C ILE A 39 -12.58 0.61 4.97
N PHE A 40 -11.30 0.90 4.73
CA PHE A 40 -10.84 1.53 3.51
C PHE A 40 -10.02 0.52 2.70
N GLN A 41 -10.49 0.19 1.52
CA GLN A 41 -9.81 -0.73 0.59
C GLN A 41 -9.15 0.07 -0.52
N ALA A 42 -7.86 -0.13 -0.74
CA ALA A 42 -7.10 0.50 -1.81
C ALA A 42 -6.25 -0.53 -2.54
N LYS A 43 -5.90 -0.25 -3.79
CA LYS A 43 -4.92 -1.03 -4.53
C LYS A 43 -3.50 -0.64 -4.10
N PRO A 44 -2.52 -1.55 -4.21
CA PRO A 44 -1.13 -1.23 -3.84
C PRO A 44 -0.57 0.00 -4.54
N GLU A 45 -0.90 0.23 -5.82
CA GLU A 45 -0.49 1.40 -6.59
C GLU A 45 -1.11 2.72 -6.13
N GLU A 46 -2.17 2.67 -5.33
CA GLU A 46 -2.84 3.84 -4.76
C GLU A 46 -2.27 4.22 -3.38
N VAL A 47 -1.38 3.40 -2.81
CA VAL A 47 -0.79 3.61 -1.48
C VAL A 47 0.56 4.28 -1.61
N GLN A 48 0.77 5.34 -0.84
CA GLN A 48 2.04 6.05 -0.75
C GLN A 48 2.43 6.26 0.71
N LEU A 49 3.73 6.30 0.97
CA LEU A 49 4.30 6.73 2.26
C LEU A 49 4.95 8.10 2.08
N HIS A 50 4.78 8.95 3.08
CA HIS A 50 5.36 10.29 3.10
C HIS A 50 5.86 10.61 4.50
N TRP A 51 7.13 10.95 4.64
CA TRP A 51 7.72 11.43 5.87
C TRP A 51 8.12 12.89 5.76
N LYS A 52 8.82 13.26 4.67
CA LYS A 52 9.38 14.60 4.47
C LYS A 52 8.91 15.21 3.17
N ASP A 53 8.90 16.55 3.14
CA ASP A 53 8.68 17.31 1.91
C ASP A 53 9.94 17.34 1.02
N ALA A 54 9.87 18.03 -0.12
CA ALA A 54 10.96 18.11 -1.07
C ALA A 54 12.19 18.87 -0.51
N GLU A 55 11.98 19.76 0.47
CA GLU A 55 13.00 20.52 1.17
C GLU A 55 13.62 19.73 2.32
N GLY A 56 13.09 18.54 2.64
CA GLY A 56 13.58 17.66 3.72
C GLY A 56 12.97 17.96 5.09
N ASN A 57 11.93 18.78 5.17
CA ASN A 57 11.22 19.06 6.42
C ASN A 57 10.15 17.99 6.70
N ASP A 58 9.98 17.63 7.97
CA ASP A 58 8.91 16.71 8.36
C ASP A 58 7.53 17.36 8.18
N TYR A 59 6.57 16.60 7.64
CA TYR A 59 5.17 17.06 7.54
C TYR A 59 4.53 17.31 8.89
N GLN A 60 4.91 16.58 9.94
CA GLN A 60 4.50 16.73 11.34
C GLN A 60 2.99 16.55 11.61
N SER A 61 2.11 16.71 10.62
CA SER A 61 0.68 16.49 10.77
C SER A 61 0.02 15.97 9.50
N LEU A 62 -1.05 15.21 9.67
CA LEU A 62 -1.86 14.71 8.56
C LEU A 62 -2.49 15.85 7.74
N THR A 63 -2.83 16.98 8.39
CA THR A 63 -3.38 18.16 7.70
C THR A 63 -2.35 18.81 6.78
N ARG A 64 -1.10 18.98 7.24
CA ARG A 64 -0.03 19.53 6.40
C ARG A 64 0.26 18.63 5.22
N LEU A 65 0.35 17.32 5.44
CA LEU A 65 0.52 16.33 4.38
C LEU A 65 -0.62 16.40 3.37
N LYS A 66 -1.88 16.41 3.84
CA LYS A 66 -3.06 16.52 2.98
C LYS A 66 -2.97 17.76 2.08
N ASN A 67 -2.76 18.93 2.66
CA ASN A 67 -2.69 20.19 1.93
C ASN A 67 -1.55 20.21 0.89
N ALA A 68 -0.44 19.54 1.17
CA ALA A 68 0.67 19.42 0.24
C ALA A 68 0.36 18.47 -0.94
N LEU A 69 -0.45 17.43 -0.72
CA LEU A 69 -0.77 16.43 -1.73
C LEU A 69 -1.98 16.79 -2.60
N GLU A 70 -2.98 17.46 -2.05
CA GLU A 70 -4.25 17.78 -2.76
C GLU A 70 -4.08 18.51 -4.12
N PRO A 71 -3.09 19.38 -4.34
CA PRO A 71 -2.88 20.00 -5.66
C PRO A 71 -2.52 18.98 -6.76
N SER A 72 -1.95 17.84 -6.40
CA SER A 72 -1.45 16.84 -7.35
C SER A 72 -2.21 15.51 -7.29
N TYR A 73 -2.92 15.22 -6.20
CA TYR A 73 -3.55 13.94 -5.94
C TYR A 73 -4.98 14.10 -5.44
N ASN A 74 -5.86 13.18 -5.83
CA ASN A 74 -7.19 13.03 -5.25
C ASN A 74 -7.09 12.19 -3.97
N VAL A 75 -6.69 12.82 -2.86
CA VAL A 75 -6.44 12.17 -1.59
C VAL A 75 -7.75 11.62 -1.00
N LYS A 76 -7.84 10.30 -0.83
CA LYS A 76 -9.03 9.60 -0.31
C LYS A 76 -8.93 9.29 1.19
N MET A 77 -7.73 8.97 1.66
CA MET A 77 -7.47 8.63 3.06
C MET A 77 -6.04 9.02 3.43
N ILE A 78 -5.86 9.50 4.64
CA ILE A 78 -4.54 9.71 5.26
C ILE A 78 -4.60 9.16 6.68
N MET A 79 -3.54 8.48 7.08
CA MET A 79 -3.40 7.96 8.44
C MET A 79 -1.92 7.89 8.85
N ASN A 80 -1.67 7.76 10.14
CA ASN A 80 -0.34 7.41 10.62
C ASN A 80 0.07 6.02 10.10
N ALA A 81 1.31 5.90 9.65
CA ALA A 81 1.77 4.68 8.99
C ALA A 81 2.52 3.74 9.94
N GLY A 82 3.47 4.23 10.73
CA GLY A 82 4.28 3.41 11.62
C GLY A 82 4.51 4.06 12.98
N ILE A 83 5.29 3.38 13.82
CA ILE A 83 5.72 3.96 15.10
C ILE A 83 6.91 4.88 14.83
N TYR A 84 6.89 6.04 15.48
CA TYR A 84 7.95 7.04 15.42
C TYR A 84 8.47 7.36 16.82
N SER A 85 9.69 7.83 16.87
CA SER A 85 10.38 8.26 18.10
C SER A 85 9.93 9.66 18.52
N MET A 86 10.38 10.11 19.69
CA MET A 86 10.02 11.43 20.23
C MET A 86 10.48 12.62 19.34
N ASN A 87 11.47 12.40 18.49
CA ASN A 87 11.94 13.40 17.52
C ASN A 87 11.27 13.25 16.12
N ASN A 88 10.12 12.60 16.05
CA ASN A 88 9.32 12.37 14.82
C ASN A 88 10.03 11.56 13.71
N THR A 89 11.11 10.84 14.04
CA THR A 89 11.74 9.93 13.08
C THR A 89 11.11 8.55 13.16
N PRO A 90 11.01 7.80 12.03
CA PRO A 90 10.56 6.41 12.05
C PRO A 90 11.41 5.58 13.03
N ALA A 91 10.77 4.76 13.88
CA ALA A 91 11.47 3.93 14.85
C ALA A 91 12.21 2.73 14.24
N GLY A 92 11.89 2.37 13.01
CA GLY A 92 12.50 1.29 12.24
C GLY A 92 12.44 1.55 10.75
N LEU A 93 12.47 0.49 9.94
CA LEU A 93 12.52 0.58 8.49
C LEU A 93 11.52 1.59 7.92
N TRP A 94 12.03 2.41 7.01
CA TRP A 94 11.21 3.31 6.21
C TRP A 94 11.77 3.42 4.79
N ILE A 95 10.96 3.02 3.81
CA ILE A 95 11.31 3.05 2.38
C ILE A 95 10.24 3.83 1.64
N GLU A 96 10.65 4.83 0.87
CA GLU A 96 9.82 5.59 -0.06
C GLU A 96 10.40 5.51 -1.46
N HIS A 97 9.58 5.18 -2.46
CA HIS A 97 9.98 5.08 -3.87
C HIS A 97 11.27 4.24 -4.08
N GLY A 98 11.37 3.10 -3.38
CA GLY A 98 12.52 2.21 -3.45
C GLY A 98 13.78 2.70 -2.73
N LYS A 99 13.74 3.87 -2.09
CA LYS A 99 14.86 4.45 -1.34
C LYS A 99 14.68 4.21 0.16
N GLU A 100 15.63 3.51 0.78
CA GLU A 100 15.69 3.36 2.23
C GLU A 100 16.08 4.69 2.89
N LEU A 101 15.17 5.27 3.66
CA LEU A 101 15.36 6.52 4.40
C LEU A 101 15.66 6.26 5.87
N ASN A 102 15.24 5.11 6.39
CA ASN A 102 15.61 4.63 7.72
C ASN A 102 15.76 3.11 7.71
N VAL A 103 16.75 2.61 8.44
CA VAL A 103 17.15 1.20 8.40
C VAL A 103 16.22 0.29 9.20
N LEU A 104 16.24 -1.02 8.87
CA LEU A 104 15.54 -2.03 9.64
C LEU A 104 16.06 -2.09 11.07
N ASN A 105 15.17 -1.96 12.05
CA ASN A 105 15.53 -2.03 13.47
C ASN A 105 15.30 -3.45 14.00
N THR A 106 16.38 -4.15 14.28
CA THR A 106 16.36 -5.52 14.84
C THR A 106 16.72 -5.54 16.35
N LYS A 107 16.90 -4.38 16.98
CA LYS A 107 17.29 -4.28 18.38
C LYS A 107 16.11 -4.62 19.29
N SER A 108 16.38 -5.29 20.39
CA SER A 108 15.45 -5.41 21.51
C SER A 108 15.38 -4.09 22.28
N GLY A 109 14.27 -3.84 22.95
CA GLY A 109 14.08 -2.60 23.70
C GLY A 109 12.78 -2.61 24.50
N LYS A 110 12.43 -1.45 25.07
CA LYS A 110 11.18 -1.21 25.78
C LYS A 110 10.19 -0.46 24.87
N GLY A 111 8.90 -0.58 25.17
CA GLY A 111 7.82 0.10 24.47
C GLY A 111 7.25 -0.72 23.31
N ASN A 112 6.14 -0.24 22.75
CA ASN A 112 5.30 -0.97 21.79
C ASN A 112 6.05 -1.40 20.54
N PHE A 113 6.97 -0.59 20.05
CA PHE A 113 7.78 -0.93 18.86
C PHE A 113 8.57 -2.22 19.05
N HIS A 114 9.05 -2.50 20.26
CA HIS A 114 9.90 -3.65 20.57
C HIS A 114 9.15 -4.90 21.03
N VAL A 115 7.82 -4.84 21.13
CA VAL A 115 7.00 -6.04 21.39
C VAL A 115 7.11 -6.99 20.22
N GLN A 116 7.42 -8.26 20.51
CA GLN A 116 7.68 -9.27 19.47
C GLN A 116 6.48 -10.23 19.31
N PRO A 117 6.21 -10.70 18.10
CA PRO A 117 6.89 -10.30 16.86
C PRO A 117 6.46 -8.92 16.41
N ASN A 118 7.42 -8.06 16.08
CA ASN A 118 7.14 -6.85 15.33
C ASN A 118 7.24 -7.11 13.82
N GLY A 119 6.71 -6.20 13.00
CA GLY A 119 6.51 -6.49 11.61
C GLY A 119 6.88 -5.38 10.65
N VAL A 120 6.94 -5.75 9.39
CA VAL A 120 7.15 -4.87 8.25
C VAL A 120 5.96 -5.00 7.31
N PHE A 121 5.29 -3.89 7.02
CA PHE A 121 4.43 -3.76 5.86
C PHE A 121 5.28 -3.30 4.68
N ALA A 122 5.10 -3.92 3.52
CA ALA A 122 5.83 -3.56 2.31
C ALA A 122 4.94 -3.69 1.06
N ILE A 123 5.21 -2.87 0.06
CA ILE A 123 4.68 -3.01 -1.30
C ILE A 123 5.87 -3.22 -2.22
N ALA A 124 5.90 -4.34 -2.92
CA ALA A 124 6.96 -4.69 -3.87
C ALA A 124 6.34 -5.31 -5.13
N GLY A 125 6.68 -4.77 -6.32
CA GLY A 125 6.14 -5.24 -7.59
C GLY A 125 4.61 -5.24 -7.60
N ASN A 126 4.01 -4.19 -7.08
CA ASN A 126 2.55 -3.99 -6.97
C ASN A 126 1.81 -5.05 -6.12
N LYS A 127 2.51 -5.65 -5.14
CA LYS A 127 1.93 -6.61 -4.18
C LYS A 127 2.18 -6.16 -2.75
N PRO A 128 1.16 -6.19 -1.88
CA PRO A 128 1.33 -5.90 -0.46
C PRO A 128 1.84 -7.15 0.29
N TYR A 129 2.67 -6.90 1.28
CA TYR A 129 3.24 -7.92 2.17
C TYR A 129 3.14 -7.45 3.61
N ILE A 130 2.82 -8.36 4.52
CA ILE A 130 2.97 -8.18 5.97
C ILE A 130 3.86 -9.34 6.45
N LEU A 131 5.04 -9.01 6.96
CA LEU A 131 6.06 -9.97 7.35
C LEU A 131 6.56 -9.65 8.75
N THR A 132 6.90 -10.68 9.52
CA THR A 132 7.70 -10.44 10.74
C THR A 132 9.02 -9.79 10.35
N THR A 133 9.61 -9.00 11.23
CA THR A 133 10.93 -8.38 11.00
C THR A 133 11.98 -9.43 10.59
N VAL A 134 11.97 -10.60 11.23
CA VAL A 134 12.88 -11.71 10.91
C VAL A 134 12.62 -12.26 9.51
N ALA A 135 11.36 -12.43 9.11
CA ALA A 135 11.00 -12.92 7.78
C ALA A 135 11.37 -11.89 6.70
N TYR A 136 11.13 -10.60 6.96
CA TYR A 136 11.52 -9.52 6.05
C TYR A 136 13.05 -9.49 5.85
N GLN A 137 13.83 -9.57 6.93
CA GLN A 137 15.30 -9.58 6.86
C GLN A 137 15.86 -10.73 6.00
N LYS A 138 15.20 -11.90 6.04
CA LYS A 138 15.56 -13.07 5.23
C LYS A 138 15.00 -13.00 3.80
N SER A 139 14.04 -12.15 3.54
CA SER A 139 13.45 -11.98 2.22
C SER A 139 14.45 -11.27 1.29
N LYS A 140 14.24 -11.44 0.00
CA LYS A 140 14.98 -10.68 -1.03
C LYS A 140 14.09 -9.60 -1.65
N LEU A 141 13.08 -9.14 -0.91
CA LEU A 141 12.18 -8.12 -1.39
C LEU A 141 12.93 -6.81 -1.67
N LYS A 142 12.53 -6.17 -2.76
CA LYS A 142 12.94 -4.82 -3.12
C LYS A 142 11.67 -3.97 -3.15
N PRO A 143 11.22 -3.48 -2.01
CA PRO A 143 9.96 -2.76 -1.94
C PRO A 143 10.07 -1.35 -2.50
N ASP A 144 9.01 -0.90 -3.14
CA ASP A 144 8.80 0.49 -3.52
C ASP A 144 8.47 1.32 -2.27
N PHE A 145 7.69 0.72 -1.36
CA PHE A 145 7.33 1.28 -0.06
C PHE A 145 7.45 0.22 1.02
N ALA A 146 8.01 0.59 2.16
CA ALA A 146 8.01 -0.26 3.35
C ALA A 146 8.10 0.56 4.62
N LEU A 147 7.45 0.06 5.67
CA LEU A 147 7.56 0.59 7.03
C LEU A 147 7.63 -0.55 8.04
N GLN A 148 8.30 -0.30 9.15
CA GLN A 148 8.33 -1.21 10.30
C GLN A 148 7.47 -0.66 11.44
N SER A 149 6.71 -1.54 12.07
CA SER A 149 5.90 -1.22 13.25
C SER A 149 5.94 -2.38 14.24
N GLY A 150 5.47 -2.16 15.44
CA GLY A 150 5.21 -3.23 16.42
C GLY A 150 3.73 -3.36 16.64
N PRO A 151 3.27 -4.23 17.57
CA PRO A 151 3.41 -5.68 17.39
C PRO A 151 2.52 -6.19 16.24
N MET A 152 2.78 -7.41 15.79
CA MET A 152 1.94 -8.08 14.79
C MET A 152 0.94 -9.00 15.48
#